data_8983ca711f1facf54a7493fc69fe132f
#
_entry.id   8983ca711f1facf54a7493fc69fe132f
#
_cell.length_a   1.000
_cell.length_b   1.000
_cell.length_c   1.000
_cell.angle_alpha   90.00
_cell.angle_beta   90.00
_cell.angle_gamma   90.00
#
_symmetry.space_group_name_H-M   'P 1'
#
loop_
_entity.id
_entity.type
_entity.pdbx_description
1 polymer ?
#
loop_
_entity_poly.entity_id
_entity_poly.type
_entity_poly.pdbx_seq_one_letter_code
_entity_poly.pdbx_strand_id
1 'polypeptide(L)'
;MPQPRPYKVALNGYGRIGRCVVRALCERGAKAGFEVVAINDLADMASLEYLTRFDSTHGRFPGEVRVEGQYLHINDHRIKVSRSPTPEGVDWAGLEVDLVLECSGVYNTREDGQRFLDAGAPRVLFSQPMASERDVDATVVFGINQHRLTGRELLVSAASCTTNCSVPLLRLLDQAIGLEYITITTIHSAMNDQPVIDAYHHE
;
A
#
# COMPACT_ATOMS: atom_id res chain seq x y z
N MET A 1 27.07 16.40 -5.36
CA MET A 1 26.49 15.27 -6.11
C MET A 1 25.04 15.61 -6.39
N PRO A 2 24.50 15.38 -7.60
CA PRO A 2 23.07 15.58 -7.84
C PRO A 2 22.29 14.69 -6.89
N GLN A 3 21.24 15.22 -6.28
CA GLN A 3 20.35 14.44 -5.44
C GLN A 3 19.71 13.33 -6.31
N PRO A 4 19.67 12.07 -5.85
CA PRO A 4 18.97 11.04 -6.60
C PRO A 4 17.51 11.48 -6.77
N ARG A 5 16.94 11.22 -7.98
CA ARG A 5 15.53 11.49 -8.23
C ARG A 5 14.67 10.75 -7.18
N PRO A 6 13.52 11.30 -6.79
CA PRO A 6 12.61 10.57 -5.93
C PRO A 6 12.15 9.28 -6.61
N TYR A 7 11.95 8.25 -5.79
CA TYR A 7 11.46 6.95 -6.23
C TYR A 7 9.97 7.08 -6.58
N LYS A 8 9.59 6.77 -7.82
CA LYS A 8 8.22 6.95 -8.31
C LYS A 8 7.36 5.73 -7.97
N VAL A 9 6.24 5.97 -7.31
CA VAL A 9 5.31 4.92 -6.86
C VAL A 9 3.94 5.13 -7.50
N ALA A 10 3.32 4.04 -7.97
CA ALA A 10 1.91 4.02 -8.28
C ALA A 10 1.14 3.25 -7.20
N LEU A 11 -0.06 3.69 -6.88
CA LEU A 11 -0.98 2.99 -5.98
C LEU A 11 -2.04 2.26 -6.80
N ASN A 12 -2.22 0.97 -6.56
CA ASN A 12 -3.38 0.23 -7.01
C ASN A 12 -4.33 0.03 -5.82
N GLY A 13 -5.46 0.69 -5.86
CA GLY A 13 -6.37 0.87 -4.73
C GLY A 13 -6.07 2.13 -3.90
N TYR A 14 -7.05 3.01 -3.84
CA TYR A 14 -6.97 4.26 -3.07
C TYR A 14 -7.99 4.28 -1.93
N GLY A 15 -8.17 3.10 -1.34
CA GLY A 15 -8.94 2.89 -0.12
C GLY A 15 -8.25 3.48 1.11
N ARG A 16 -8.52 2.94 2.28
CA ARG A 16 -7.92 3.42 3.54
C ARG A 16 -6.40 3.41 3.50
N ILE A 17 -5.80 2.29 3.07
CA ILE A 17 -4.33 2.14 3.08
C ILE A 17 -3.68 3.10 2.07
N GLY A 18 -4.15 3.13 0.82
CA GLY A 18 -3.61 4.04 -0.20
C GLY A 18 -3.67 5.51 0.25
N ARG A 19 -4.77 5.95 0.86
CA ARG A 19 -4.90 7.32 1.39
C ARG A 19 -3.97 7.56 2.58
N CYS A 20 -3.79 6.59 3.47
CA CYS A 20 -2.84 6.70 4.59
C CYS A 20 -1.40 6.83 4.09
N VAL A 21 -1.02 6.10 3.04
CA VAL A 21 0.31 6.24 2.40
C VAL A 21 0.51 7.67 1.90
N VAL A 22 -0.44 8.23 1.16
CA VAL A 22 -0.35 9.61 0.65
C VAL A 22 -0.27 10.63 1.80
N ARG A 23 -1.08 10.47 2.85
CA ARG A 23 -1.00 11.33 4.04
C ARG A 23 0.37 11.28 4.71
N ALA A 24 0.89 10.08 4.94
CA ALA A 24 2.21 9.88 5.55
C ALA A 24 3.34 10.48 4.69
N LEU A 25 3.22 10.46 3.36
CA LEU A 25 4.14 11.12 2.46
C LEU A 25 4.11 12.63 2.61
N CYS A 26 2.92 13.22 2.63
CA CYS A 26 2.77 14.66 2.80
C CYS A 26 3.33 15.13 4.16
N GLU A 27 3.14 14.36 5.23
CA GLU A 27 3.71 14.65 6.55
C GLU A 27 5.24 14.57 6.58
N ARG A 28 5.82 13.64 5.82
CA ARG A 28 7.29 13.49 5.72
C ARG A 28 7.94 14.50 4.77
N GLY A 29 7.17 15.01 3.81
CA GLY A 29 7.64 15.94 2.80
C GLY A 29 8.85 15.41 2.02
N ALA A 30 9.82 16.26 1.72
CA ALA A 30 11.02 15.91 0.96
C ALA A 30 11.87 14.78 1.57
N LYS A 31 11.69 14.45 2.86
CA LYS A 31 12.40 13.35 3.52
C LYS A 31 11.84 11.97 3.17
N ALA A 32 10.71 11.90 2.49
CA ALA A 32 10.08 10.62 2.14
C ALA A 32 10.94 9.80 1.17
N GLY A 33 11.70 10.44 0.28
CA GLY A 33 12.56 9.79 -0.72
C GLY A 33 11.81 9.17 -1.89
N PHE A 34 10.46 9.19 -1.87
CA PHE A 34 9.62 8.73 -2.96
C PHE A 34 8.39 9.64 -3.14
N GLU A 35 7.77 9.54 -4.30
CA GLU A 35 6.57 10.30 -4.66
C GLU A 35 5.52 9.39 -5.28
N VAL A 36 4.25 9.66 -5.01
CA VAL A 36 3.14 9.01 -5.70
C VAL A 36 2.84 9.78 -6.98
N VAL A 37 2.97 9.12 -8.13
CA VAL A 37 2.76 9.72 -9.45
C VAL A 37 1.47 9.23 -10.13
N ALA A 38 0.93 8.09 -9.69
CA ALA A 38 -0.29 7.52 -10.23
C ALA A 38 -1.12 6.79 -9.18
N ILE A 39 -2.42 6.77 -9.39
CA ILE A 39 -3.41 6.01 -8.61
C ILE A 39 -4.31 5.28 -9.61
N ASN A 40 -4.55 4.00 -9.39
CA ASN A 40 -5.64 3.26 -10.02
C ASN A 40 -6.69 2.94 -8.97
N ASP A 41 -7.93 3.40 -9.17
CA ASP A 41 -9.05 3.12 -8.28
C ASP A 41 -10.37 3.20 -9.04
N LEU A 42 -11.38 2.40 -8.66
CA LEU A 42 -12.67 2.35 -9.35
C LEU A 42 -13.61 3.50 -8.99
N ALA A 43 -13.35 4.19 -7.89
CA ALA A 43 -14.15 5.33 -7.45
C ALA A 43 -14.09 6.50 -8.44
N ASP A 44 -15.13 7.32 -8.45
CA ASP A 44 -15.14 8.56 -9.24
C ASP A 44 -14.21 9.64 -8.64
N MET A 45 -13.82 10.61 -9.46
CA MET A 45 -12.87 11.64 -9.08
C MET A 45 -13.34 12.50 -7.91
N ALA A 46 -14.65 12.77 -7.81
CA ALA A 46 -15.21 13.57 -6.72
C ALA A 46 -15.14 12.81 -5.40
N SER A 47 -15.41 11.50 -5.42
CA SER A 47 -15.25 10.63 -4.26
C SER A 47 -13.79 10.54 -3.81
N LEU A 48 -12.84 10.41 -4.76
CA LEU A 48 -11.40 10.39 -4.43
C LEU A 48 -10.96 11.70 -3.80
N GLU A 49 -11.39 12.85 -4.34
CA GLU A 49 -11.11 14.17 -3.77
C GLU A 49 -11.68 14.30 -2.35
N TYR A 50 -12.95 13.98 -2.17
CA TYR A 50 -13.63 14.07 -0.88
C TYR A 50 -12.96 13.20 0.18
N LEU A 51 -12.71 11.92 -0.14
CA LEU A 51 -12.09 10.96 0.78
C LEU A 51 -10.61 11.27 1.07
N THR A 52 -9.93 12.00 0.18
CA THR A 52 -8.59 12.50 0.46
C THR A 52 -8.64 13.67 1.45
N ARG A 53 -9.62 14.58 1.27
CA ARG A 53 -9.80 15.74 2.16
C ARG A 53 -10.24 15.36 3.57
N PHE A 54 -11.11 14.34 3.68
CA PHE A 54 -11.76 14.00 4.94
C PHE A 54 -11.55 12.53 5.29
N ASP A 55 -11.08 12.27 6.49
CA ASP A 55 -10.90 10.94 7.04
C ASP A 55 -11.48 10.88 8.46
N SER A 56 -12.25 9.84 8.76
CA SER A 56 -12.92 9.71 10.06
C SER A 56 -11.94 9.48 11.23
N THR A 57 -10.74 8.98 10.94
CA THR A 57 -9.70 8.73 11.96
C THR A 57 -8.69 9.87 12.03
N HIS A 58 -8.22 10.34 10.86
CA HIS A 58 -7.15 11.33 10.76
C HIS A 58 -7.66 12.77 10.57
N GLY A 59 -8.98 12.95 10.46
CA GLY A 59 -9.58 14.26 10.28
C GLY A 59 -9.32 14.88 8.90
N ARG A 60 -9.44 16.20 8.84
CA ARG A 60 -9.23 16.95 7.60
C ARG A 60 -7.75 16.90 7.17
N PHE A 61 -7.53 16.70 5.86
CA PHE A 61 -6.18 16.78 5.28
C PHE A 61 -5.61 18.20 5.44
N PRO A 62 -4.37 18.34 5.94
CA PRO A 62 -3.78 19.65 6.22
C PRO A 62 -3.13 20.29 5.00
N GLY A 63 -3.80 20.24 3.85
CA GLY A 63 -3.29 20.77 2.59
C GLY A 63 -4.37 20.96 1.56
N GLU A 64 -3.97 21.31 0.35
CA GLU A 64 -4.89 21.47 -0.77
C GLU A 64 -5.08 20.13 -1.49
N VAL A 65 -6.34 19.85 -1.83
CA VAL A 65 -6.72 18.71 -2.67
C VAL A 65 -7.69 19.23 -3.72
N ARG A 66 -7.42 18.98 -4.99
CA ARG A 66 -8.31 19.37 -6.10
C ARG A 66 -8.22 18.37 -7.24
N VAL A 67 -9.26 18.28 -8.00
CA VAL A 67 -9.36 17.46 -9.22
C VAL A 67 -9.28 18.34 -10.44
N GLU A 68 -8.53 17.90 -11.44
CA GLU A 68 -8.43 18.53 -12.76
C GLU A 68 -8.37 17.44 -13.84
N GLY A 69 -9.47 17.21 -14.54
CA GLY A 69 -9.59 16.12 -15.51
C GLY A 69 -9.33 14.75 -14.88
N GLN A 70 -8.29 14.07 -15.34
CA GLN A 70 -7.86 12.76 -14.84
C GLN A 70 -6.75 12.86 -13.77
N TYR A 71 -6.57 14.03 -13.17
CA TYR A 71 -5.52 14.24 -12.19
C TYR A 71 -6.09 14.64 -10.83
N LEU A 72 -5.58 14.00 -9.81
CA LEU A 72 -5.75 14.41 -8.43
C LEU A 72 -4.52 15.23 -8.02
N HIS A 73 -4.73 16.47 -7.66
CA HIS A 73 -3.67 17.34 -7.15
C HIS A 73 -3.72 17.34 -5.62
N ILE A 74 -2.60 17.04 -5.00
CA ILE A 74 -2.43 17.06 -3.55
C ILE A 74 -1.22 17.93 -3.25
N ASN A 75 -1.44 19.12 -2.73
CA ASN A 75 -0.45 20.19 -2.65
C ASN A 75 0.17 20.42 -4.05
N ASP A 76 1.49 20.39 -4.18
CA ASP A 76 2.23 20.58 -5.44
C ASP A 76 2.32 19.28 -6.28
N HIS A 77 1.81 18.15 -5.78
CA HIS A 77 1.90 16.87 -6.48
C HIS A 77 0.72 16.67 -7.42
N ARG A 78 1.01 16.37 -8.68
CA ARG A 78 0.04 16.02 -9.70
C ARG A 78 0.04 14.52 -9.92
N ILE A 79 -1.02 13.84 -9.54
CA ILE A 79 -1.17 12.39 -9.54
C ILE A 79 -2.14 11.98 -10.63
N LYS A 80 -1.70 11.15 -11.58
CA LYS A 80 -2.56 10.62 -12.65
C LYS A 80 -3.50 9.56 -12.08
N VAL A 81 -4.79 9.65 -12.40
CA VAL A 81 -5.78 8.66 -11.95
C VAL A 81 -6.25 7.83 -13.14
N SER A 82 -6.19 6.50 -12.99
CA SER A 82 -6.80 5.51 -13.87
C SER A 82 -7.93 4.78 -13.13
N ARG A 83 -8.84 4.15 -13.89
CA ARG A 83 -10.02 3.46 -13.35
C ARG A 83 -10.16 2.07 -14.00
N SER A 84 -9.10 1.29 -13.94
CA SER A 84 -9.11 -0.07 -14.47
C SER A 84 -9.49 -1.08 -13.38
N PRO A 85 -10.41 -2.00 -13.66
CA PRO A 85 -10.75 -3.09 -12.74
C PRO A 85 -9.65 -4.17 -12.66
N THR A 86 -8.71 -4.16 -13.59
CA THR A 86 -7.64 -5.18 -13.65
C THR A 86 -6.27 -4.53 -13.84
N PRO A 87 -5.18 -5.19 -13.40
CA PRO A 87 -3.82 -4.68 -13.57
C PRO A 87 -3.44 -4.44 -15.03
N GLU A 88 -3.92 -5.29 -15.93
CA GLU A 88 -3.60 -5.25 -17.37
C GLU A 88 -4.19 -4.01 -18.08
N GLY A 89 -5.22 -3.41 -17.51
CA GLY A 89 -5.83 -2.19 -18.05
C GLY A 89 -5.12 -0.90 -17.66
N VAL A 90 -4.00 -0.98 -16.93
CA VAL A 90 -3.17 0.17 -16.54
C VAL A 90 -1.83 0.10 -17.26
N ASP A 91 -1.43 1.15 -17.94
CA ASP A 91 -0.12 1.26 -18.59
C ASP A 91 0.97 1.59 -17.55
N TRP A 92 1.36 0.59 -16.75
CA TRP A 92 2.39 0.75 -15.71
C TRP A 92 3.74 1.17 -16.29
N ALA A 93 4.10 0.66 -17.46
CA ALA A 93 5.35 1.00 -18.13
C ALA A 93 5.36 2.47 -18.59
N GLY A 94 4.27 2.94 -19.18
CA GLY A 94 4.14 4.34 -19.63
C GLY A 94 4.06 5.35 -18.47
N LEU A 95 3.76 4.89 -17.25
CA LEU A 95 3.82 5.71 -16.03
C LEU A 95 5.24 5.92 -15.50
N GLU A 96 6.22 5.17 -16.02
CA GLU A 96 7.63 5.22 -15.58
C GLU A 96 7.81 5.08 -14.06
N VAL A 97 7.02 4.21 -13.44
CA VAL A 97 7.09 3.97 -12.00
C VAL A 97 8.22 2.99 -11.66
N ASP A 98 8.74 3.12 -10.46
CA ASP A 98 9.76 2.20 -9.93
C ASP A 98 9.11 1.07 -9.09
N LEU A 99 7.85 1.30 -8.63
CA LEU A 99 7.13 0.37 -7.77
C LEU A 99 5.61 0.58 -7.92
N VAL A 100 4.86 -0.51 -7.97
CA VAL A 100 3.42 -0.52 -7.74
C VAL A 100 3.17 -0.95 -6.29
N LEU A 101 2.44 -0.14 -5.54
CA LEU A 101 1.98 -0.46 -4.20
C LEU A 101 0.53 -0.96 -4.30
N GLU A 102 0.34 -2.26 -4.09
CA GLU A 102 -0.98 -2.90 -4.13
C GLU A 102 -1.70 -2.69 -2.79
N CYS A 103 -2.75 -1.89 -2.81
CA CYS A 103 -3.54 -1.49 -1.65
C CYS A 103 -5.04 -1.77 -1.80
N SER A 104 -5.45 -2.53 -2.84
CA SER A 104 -6.87 -2.84 -3.07
C SER A 104 -7.40 -3.93 -2.13
N GLY A 105 -6.53 -4.81 -1.64
CA GLY A 105 -6.90 -5.97 -0.84
C GLY A 105 -7.46 -7.15 -1.66
N VAL A 106 -7.47 -7.05 -3.00
CA VAL A 106 -8.05 -8.05 -3.89
C VAL A 106 -7.04 -9.12 -4.30
N TYR A 107 -5.81 -8.72 -4.56
CA TYR A 107 -4.76 -9.55 -5.16
C TYR A 107 -3.84 -10.10 -4.08
N ASN A 108 -3.81 -11.43 -3.87
CA ASN A 108 -3.04 -12.03 -2.78
C ASN A 108 -2.35 -13.35 -3.15
N THR A 109 -2.28 -13.69 -4.43
CA THR A 109 -1.55 -14.85 -4.93
C THR A 109 -0.35 -14.44 -5.78
N ARG A 110 0.58 -15.40 -6.01
CA ARG A 110 1.71 -15.17 -6.92
C ARG A 110 1.26 -14.92 -8.35
N GLU A 111 0.19 -15.59 -8.78
CA GLU A 111 -0.40 -15.40 -10.10
C GLU A 111 -0.91 -13.96 -10.25
N ASP A 112 -1.57 -13.43 -9.23
CA ASP A 112 -2.00 -12.03 -9.21
C ASP A 112 -0.79 -11.08 -9.33
N GLY A 113 0.26 -11.34 -8.57
CA GLY A 113 1.50 -10.54 -8.65
C GLY A 113 2.13 -10.57 -10.04
N GLN A 114 2.13 -11.75 -10.69
CA GLN A 114 2.65 -11.91 -12.04
C GLN A 114 1.86 -11.08 -13.06
N ARG A 115 0.54 -10.95 -12.91
CA ARG A 115 -0.29 -10.10 -13.78
C ARG A 115 0.15 -8.64 -13.79
N PHE A 116 0.56 -8.10 -12.64
CA PHE A 116 1.13 -6.75 -12.57
C PHE A 116 2.46 -6.66 -13.31
N LEU A 117 3.34 -7.64 -13.12
CA LEU A 117 4.66 -7.68 -13.78
C LEU A 117 4.49 -7.79 -15.31
N ASP A 118 3.60 -8.66 -15.76
CA ASP A 118 3.30 -8.86 -17.18
C ASP A 118 2.66 -7.61 -17.81
N ALA A 119 1.92 -6.84 -17.03
CA ALA A 119 1.36 -5.54 -17.43
C ALA A 119 2.39 -4.39 -17.39
N GLY A 120 3.66 -4.69 -17.09
CA GLY A 120 4.76 -3.73 -17.12
C GLY A 120 5.11 -3.05 -15.80
N ALA A 121 4.54 -3.49 -14.67
CA ALA A 121 4.99 -3.04 -13.36
C ALA A 121 6.41 -3.59 -13.08
N PRO A 122 7.39 -2.77 -12.72
CA PRO A 122 8.76 -3.25 -12.49
C PRO A 122 8.88 -4.07 -11.20
N ARG A 123 8.05 -3.75 -10.19
CA ARG A 123 7.96 -4.43 -8.87
C ARG A 123 6.61 -4.18 -8.26
N VAL A 124 6.17 -5.08 -7.37
CA VAL A 124 4.93 -4.93 -6.60
C VAL A 124 5.20 -5.12 -5.11
N LEU A 125 4.71 -4.19 -4.31
CA LEU A 125 4.64 -4.31 -2.85
C LEU A 125 3.18 -4.42 -2.44
N PHE A 126 2.81 -5.57 -1.90
CA PHE A 126 1.47 -5.80 -1.36
C PHE A 126 1.37 -5.24 0.06
N SER A 127 0.37 -4.43 0.32
CA SER A 127 0.10 -3.85 1.64
C SER A 127 -0.54 -4.83 2.63
N GLN A 128 -0.84 -6.04 2.17
CA GLN A 128 -1.49 -7.12 2.92
C GLN A 128 -0.69 -8.41 2.89
N PRO A 129 -1.05 -9.41 3.72
CA PRO A 129 -0.47 -10.74 3.64
C PRO A 129 -0.92 -11.43 2.35
N MET A 130 -0.07 -12.31 1.84
CA MET A 130 -0.41 -13.19 0.72
C MET A 130 -1.10 -14.46 1.22
N ALA A 131 -1.74 -15.18 0.30
CA ALA A 131 -2.39 -16.46 0.60
C ALA A 131 -1.39 -17.51 1.13
N SER A 132 -0.13 -17.44 0.67
CA SER A 132 0.98 -18.29 1.12
C SER A 132 2.30 -17.51 1.10
N GLU A 133 3.26 -17.91 1.93
CA GLU A 133 4.64 -17.38 1.90
C GLU A 133 5.34 -17.58 0.56
N ARG A 134 4.90 -18.57 -0.23
CA ARG A 134 5.45 -18.88 -1.56
C ARG A 134 4.96 -17.93 -2.66
N ASP A 135 3.95 -17.13 -2.36
CA ASP A 135 3.33 -16.22 -3.32
C ASP A 135 4.13 -14.94 -3.54
N VAL A 136 5.14 -14.69 -2.72
CA VAL A 136 6.06 -13.55 -2.83
C VAL A 136 7.52 -13.98 -2.72
N ASP A 137 8.42 -13.10 -3.15
CA ASP A 137 9.85 -13.32 -3.02
C ASP A 137 10.33 -13.00 -1.59
N ALA A 138 9.62 -12.09 -0.90
CA ALA A 138 9.88 -11.77 0.50
C ALA A 138 8.63 -11.22 1.20
N THR A 139 8.47 -11.57 2.48
CA THR A 139 7.55 -10.91 3.40
C THR A 139 8.36 -10.09 4.39
N VAL A 140 8.05 -8.79 4.49
CA VAL A 140 8.82 -7.83 5.29
C VAL A 140 7.99 -7.23 6.41
N VAL A 141 8.54 -7.26 7.61
CA VAL A 141 8.11 -6.45 8.75
C VAL A 141 9.20 -5.41 9.00
N PHE A 142 8.87 -4.14 8.78
CA PHE A 142 9.84 -3.07 8.93
C PHE A 142 10.39 -2.96 10.35
N GLY A 143 11.69 -2.77 10.48
CA GLY A 143 12.40 -2.82 11.76
C GLY A 143 12.86 -4.21 12.18
N ILE A 144 12.37 -5.28 11.52
CA ILE A 144 12.66 -6.68 11.85
C ILE A 144 13.57 -7.32 10.81
N ASN A 145 13.13 -7.39 9.56
CA ASN A 145 13.80 -8.20 8.55
C ASN A 145 14.02 -7.51 7.18
N GLN A 146 13.77 -6.20 7.06
CA GLN A 146 13.98 -5.45 5.81
C GLN A 146 15.43 -5.54 5.30
N HIS A 147 16.39 -5.78 6.18
CA HIS A 147 17.81 -5.96 5.83
C HIS A 147 18.10 -7.23 5.01
N ARG A 148 17.13 -8.15 4.93
CA ARG A 148 17.22 -9.37 4.11
C ARG A 148 16.90 -9.10 2.64
N LEU A 149 16.30 -7.95 2.31
CA LEU A 149 16.06 -7.60 0.92
C LEU A 149 17.38 -7.38 0.19
N THR A 150 17.51 -8.04 -0.95
CA THR A 150 18.70 -7.99 -1.81
C THR A 150 18.57 -6.96 -2.92
N GLY A 151 17.36 -6.44 -3.14
CA GLY A 151 17.00 -5.57 -4.26
C GLY A 151 16.63 -6.31 -5.53
N ARG A 152 16.58 -7.65 -5.51
CA ARG A 152 16.19 -8.50 -6.64
C ARG A 152 14.73 -8.93 -6.57
N GLU A 153 14.11 -8.80 -5.43
CA GLU A 153 12.72 -9.18 -5.18
C GLU A 153 11.79 -8.36 -6.07
N LEU A 154 10.91 -9.03 -6.79
CA LEU A 154 9.92 -8.40 -7.66
C LEU A 154 8.55 -8.30 -6.97
N LEU A 155 8.21 -9.30 -6.17
CA LEU A 155 6.96 -9.39 -5.41
C LEU A 155 7.29 -9.42 -3.92
N VAL A 156 6.85 -8.41 -3.18
CA VAL A 156 7.11 -8.27 -1.74
C VAL A 156 5.79 -8.05 -1.01
N SER A 157 5.61 -8.66 0.16
CA SER A 157 4.48 -8.39 1.06
C SER A 157 4.96 -7.61 2.28
N ALA A 158 4.17 -6.62 2.70
CA ALA A 158 4.35 -5.89 3.95
C ALA A 158 3.77 -6.62 5.18
N ALA A 159 3.43 -7.90 5.03
CA ALA A 159 2.77 -8.72 6.05
C ALA A 159 1.39 -8.19 6.48
N SER A 160 0.80 -8.74 7.55
CA SER A 160 -0.48 -8.29 8.08
C SER A 160 -0.31 -7.15 9.09
N CYS A 161 -1.39 -6.41 9.34
CA CYS A 161 -1.45 -5.39 10.39
C CYS A 161 -1.13 -5.99 11.77
N THR A 162 -1.67 -7.18 12.08
CA THR A 162 -1.42 -7.91 13.32
C THR A 162 0.06 -8.30 13.45
N THR A 163 0.67 -8.77 12.37
CA THR A 163 2.09 -9.13 12.34
C THR A 163 2.97 -7.89 12.57
N ASN A 164 2.65 -6.77 11.92
CA ASN A 164 3.39 -5.52 12.10
C ASN A 164 3.26 -4.93 13.52
N CYS A 165 2.17 -5.24 14.23
CA CYS A 165 2.00 -4.87 15.62
C CYS A 165 2.76 -5.82 16.57
N SER A 166 2.58 -7.14 16.42
CA SER A 166 3.04 -8.13 17.40
C SER A 166 4.53 -8.45 17.30
N VAL A 167 5.06 -8.64 16.08
CA VAL A 167 6.43 -9.13 15.91
C VAL A 167 7.50 -8.16 16.43
N PRO A 168 7.42 -6.83 16.23
CA PRO A 168 8.36 -5.90 16.84
C PRO A 168 8.34 -5.94 18.37
N LEU A 169 7.14 -6.04 18.98
CA LEU A 169 6.99 -6.15 20.42
C LEU A 169 7.58 -7.45 20.96
N LEU A 170 7.26 -8.58 20.31
CA LEU A 170 7.79 -9.89 20.70
C LEU A 170 9.32 -9.91 20.60
N ARG A 171 9.89 -9.33 19.55
CA ARG A 171 11.35 -9.22 19.42
C ARG A 171 11.99 -8.44 20.57
N LEU A 172 11.38 -7.33 21.00
CA LEU A 172 11.89 -6.55 22.12
C LEU A 172 11.84 -7.35 23.43
N LEU A 173 10.74 -8.07 23.69
CA LEU A 173 10.58 -8.91 24.85
C LEU A 173 11.57 -10.09 24.85
N ASP A 174 11.70 -10.76 23.72
CA ASP A 174 12.64 -11.87 23.57
C ASP A 174 14.09 -11.43 23.82
N GLN A 175 14.50 -10.28 23.27
CA GLN A 175 15.84 -9.73 23.50
C GLN A 175 16.09 -9.29 24.94
N ALA A 176 15.05 -8.85 25.65
CA ALA A 176 15.18 -8.33 27.01
C ALA A 176 15.16 -9.41 28.08
N ILE A 177 14.30 -10.41 27.94
CA ILE A 177 14.03 -11.41 29.00
C ILE A 177 14.04 -12.86 28.50
N GLY A 178 14.09 -13.07 27.18
CA GLY A 178 13.85 -14.39 26.55
C GLY A 178 12.37 -14.78 26.59
N LEU A 179 11.92 -15.47 25.54
CA LEU A 179 10.53 -15.96 25.44
C LEU A 179 10.55 -17.46 25.19
N GLU A 180 9.92 -18.23 26.08
CA GLU A 180 9.78 -19.69 25.94
C GLU A 180 8.42 -20.07 25.32
N TYR A 181 7.37 -19.33 25.68
CA TYR A 181 6.01 -19.59 25.21
C TYR A 181 5.20 -18.29 25.12
N ILE A 182 4.37 -18.19 24.09
CA ILE A 182 3.53 -17.01 23.84
C ILE A 182 2.13 -17.44 23.43
N THR A 183 1.13 -16.78 23.99
CA THR A 183 -0.25 -16.81 23.51
C THR A 183 -0.64 -15.41 23.06
N ILE A 184 -1.18 -15.28 21.84
CA ILE A 184 -1.63 -13.99 21.30
C ILE A 184 -3.15 -14.04 21.16
N THR A 185 -3.83 -13.05 21.72
CA THR A 185 -5.24 -12.78 21.50
C THR A 185 -5.36 -11.41 20.85
N THR A 186 -5.98 -11.35 19.68
CA THR A 186 -6.16 -10.10 18.92
C THR A 186 -7.62 -9.63 19.02
N ILE A 187 -7.80 -8.38 19.47
CA ILE A 187 -9.06 -7.65 19.36
C ILE A 187 -8.87 -6.64 18.24
N HIS A 188 -9.57 -6.86 17.13
CA HIS A 188 -9.40 -6.07 15.90
C HIS A 188 -10.68 -5.29 15.57
N SER A 189 -10.54 -4.04 15.15
CA SER A 189 -11.68 -3.29 14.62
C SER A 189 -12.20 -3.93 13.34
N ALA A 190 -13.52 -3.81 13.10
CA ALA A 190 -14.12 -4.26 11.84
C ALA A 190 -13.48 -3.55 10.65
N MET A 191 -13.17 -4.31 9.59
CA MET A 191 -12.60 -3.82 8.34
C MET A 191 -13.54 -4.19 7.18
N ASN A 192 -13.40 -3.50 6.05
CA ASN A 192 -14.27 -3.67 4.89
C ASN A 192 -14.12 -5.06 4.22
N ASP A 193 -13.02 -5.75 4.47
CA ASP A 193 -12.77 -7.12 4.02
C ASP A 193 -13.39 -8.21 4.92
N GLN A 194 -13.96 -7.79 6.05
CA GLN A 194 -14.65 -8.68 6.96
C GLN A 194 -16.17 -8.55 6.76
N PRO A 195 -16.89 -9.59 6.38
CA PRO A 195 -18.33 -9.57 6.16
C PRO A 195 -19.09 -9.54 7.49
N VAL A 196 -18.93 -8.48 8.26
CA VAL A 196 -19.50 -8.39 9.62
C VAL A 196 -20.85 -7.67 9.61
N ILE A 197 -21.04 -6.68 8.74
CA ILE A 197 -22.29 -5.92 8.62
C ILE A 197 -22.41 -5.45 7.16
N ASP A 198 -23.60 -5.61 6.58
CA ASP A 198 -23.98 -5.12 5.24
C ASP A 198 -23.07 -5.60 4.08
N ALA A 199 -22.37 -6.72 4.24
CA ALA A 199 -21.63 -7.33 3.16
C ALA A 199 -22.56 -8.23 2.33
N TYR A 200 -22.51 -8.09 1.01
CA TYR A 200 -23.18 -9.01 0.09
C TYR A 200 -22.43 -10.34 0.12
N HIS A 201 -23.09 -11.38 0.65
CA HIS A 201 -22.56 -12.73 0.62
C HIS A 201 -22.92 -13.37 -0.73
N HIS A 202 -21.92 -13.68 -1.55
CA HIS A 202 -22.08 -14.65 -2.62
C HIS A 202 -22.11 -16.03 -1.97
N GLU A 203 -23.25 -16.71 -2.06
CA GLU A 203 -23.33 -18.16 -1.80
C GLU A 203 -22.60 -18.93 -2.89
#